data_28151986aaccb410500cbffbcddda584
#
_entry.id   28151986aaccb410500cbffbcddda584
#
_cell.length_a   1.000
_cell.length_b   1.000
_cell.length_c   1.000
_cell.angle_alpha   90.00
_cell.angle_beta   90.00
_cell.angle_gamma   90.00
#
_symmetry.space_group_name_H-M   'P 1'
#
loop_
_entity.id
_entity.type
_entity.pdbx_description
1 polymer ?
#
loop_
_entity_poly.entity_id
_entity_poly.type
_entity_poly.pdbx_seq_one_letter_code
_entity_poly.pdbx_strand_id
1 'polypeptide(L)'
;MLDYDALKQQFDDSSVESDSPTVLPESLEALNFDDDEQPPKAQGLTGSRLRSYAFAVLTRREYSKAELIEKLALYAMNRDEVLKLVDELATQNYQSDQRVAEIMLSSQKRKGKGPNRIKLALKSKKIDSSLIQEELKETDWNEQAYQLKVKKFGLAVEKEARLKAKQIRFLMYRGFEMDAIIKAITRKENDF
;
A
#
# COMPACT_ATOMS: atom_id res chain seq x y z
N MET A 1 -16.51 30.78 -28.79
CA MET A 1 -17.26 31.13 -27.60
C MET A 1 -18.52 30.29 -27.68
N LEU A 2 -18.51 29.13 -27.05
CA LEU A 2 -19.61 28.16 -27.13
C LEU A 2 -20.61 28.52 -26.06
N ASP A 3 -21.84 28.70 -26.47
CA ASP A 3 -22.97 29.19 -25.66
C ASP A 3 -23.51 28.05 -24.82
N TYR A 4 -23.27 28.12 -23.52
CA TYR A 4 -23.63 27.09 -22.54
C TYR A 4 -25.15 27.10 -22.19
N ASP A 5 -25.85 28.15 -22.57
CA ASP A 5 -27.29 28.28 -22.26
C ASP A 5 -28.19 27.55 -23.30
N ALA A 6 -27.67 27.30 -24.51
CA ALA A 6 -28.39 26.54 -25.53
C ALA A 6 -28.44 25.02 -25.26
N LEU A 7 -27.51 24.49 -24.44
CA LEU A 7 -27.45 23.07 -24.11
C LEU A 7 -28.35 22.66 -22.96
N LYS A 8 -28.80 23.62 -22.15
CA LYS A 8 -29.72 23.37 -21.01
C LYS A 8 -31.19 23.24 -21.38
N GLN A 9 -31.60 23.82 -22.53
CA GLN A 9 -33.00 23.76 -22.99
C GLN A 9 -33.34 22.48 -23.76
N GLN A 10 -32.38 21.63 -24.09
CA GLN A 10 -32.62 20.39 -24.84
C GLN A 10 -32.89 19.15 -23.98
N PHE A 11 -32.81 19.28 -22.65
CA PHE A 11 -33.02 18.16 -21.71
C PHE A 11 -34.29 18.24 -20.88
N ASP A 12 -35.17 19.26 -21.10
CA ASP A 12 -36.34 19.49 -20.26
C ASP A 12 -37.66 19.13 -20.94
N ASP A 13 -37.65 18.45 -22.08
CA ASP A 13 -38.89 18.06 -22.77
C ASP A 13 -38.84 16.63 -23.31
N SER A 14 -38.97 15.65 -22.39
CA SER A 14 -39.54 14.33 -22.73
C SER A 14 -40.14 13.68 -21.50
N SER A 15 -41.33 14.10 -21.16
CA SER A 15 -42.30 13.32 -20.41
C SER A 15 -42.70 12.09 -21.21
N VAL A 16 -42.31 10.91 -20.76
CA VAL A 16 -43.02 9.65 -21.10
C VAL A 16 -43.31 8.90 -19.82
N GLU A 17 -44.59 8.71 -19.67
CA GLU A 17 -45.29 7.99 -18.60
C GLU A 17 -44.95 6.50 -18.54
N SER A 18 -45.16 5.99 -17.30
CA SER A 18 -45.67 4.66 -16.93
C SER A 18 -44.73 3.43 -17.18
N ASP A 19 -44.31 2.75 -16.16
CA ASP A 19 -45.09 1.66 -15.53
C ASP A 19 -44.15 0.78 -14.67
N SER A 20 -44.65 0.39 -13.51
CA SER A 20 -44.28 -0.72 -12.64
C SER A 20 -43.01 -0.61 -11.80
N PRO A 21 -43.12 -0.71 -10.48
CA PRO A 21 -41.99 -0.78 -9.56
C PRO A 21 -41.38 -2.19 -9.64
N THR A 22 -40.22 -2.27 -10.24
CA THR A 22 -39.36 -3.45 -10.05
C THR A 22 -38.90 -3.39 -8.60
N VAL A 23 -39.52 -4.18 -7.76
CA VAL A 23 -39.08 -4.44 -6.38
C VAL A 23 -37.70 -5.06 -6.45
N LEU A 24 -36.67 -4.25 -6.22
CA LEU A 24 -35.32 -4.76 -5.92
C LEU A 24 -35.38 -5.47 -4.57
N PRO A 25 -34.76 -6.65 -4.43
CA PRO A 25 -34.79 -7.39 -3.17
C PRO A 25 -34.14 -6.55 -2.05
N GLU A 26 -34.84 -6.46 -0.94
CA GLU A 26 -34.52 -5.77 0.32
C GLU A 26 -33.18 -6.16 0.97
N SER A 27 -32.35 -6.96 0.29
CA SER A 27 -31.11 -7.54 0.83
C SER A 27 -29.84 -6.73 0.53
N LEU A 28 -29.91 -5.60 -0.18
CA LEU A 28 -28.75 -4.77 -0.51
C LEU A 28 -28.57 -3.55 0.40
N GLU A 29 -29.56 -3.20 1.22
CA GLU A 29 -29.46 -2.08 2.18
C GLU A 29 -28.66 -2.41 3.45
N ALA A 30 -28.22 -3.64 3.63
CA ALA A 30 -27.46 -4.06 4.82
C ALA A 30 -25.93 -3.93 4.67
N LEU A 31 -25.43 -3.36 3.58
CA LEU A 31 -24.01 -3.09 3.38
C LEU A 31 -23.69 -1.60 3.60
N ASN A 32 -23.92 -1.14 4.82
CA ASN A 32 -23.35 0.13 5.27
C ASN A 32 -21.84 -0.05 5.42
N PHE A 33 -21.08 0.52 4.48
CA PHE A 33 -19.61 0.53 4.45
C PHE A 33 -19.01 1.75 5.17
N ASP A 34 -19.64 2.23 6.24
CA ASP A 34 -19.03 3.24 7.08
C ASP A 34 -17.94 2.61 7.95
N ASP A 35 -16.72 3.10 7.79
CA ASP A 35 -15.47 2.56 8.30
C ASP A 35 -15.32 2.66 9.84
N ASP A 36 -16.34 3.23 10.54
CA ASP A 36 -16.36 3.46 12.00
C ASP A 36 -17.42 2.66 12.76
N GLU A 37 -18.30 1.87 12.12
CA GLU A 37 -19.20 1.02 12.86
C GLU A 37 -18.50 -0.23 13.39
N GLN A 38 -18.14 -0.17 14.66
CA GLN A 38 -17.75 -1.36 15.43
C GLN A 38 -18.94 -2.35 15.40
N PRO A 39 -18.74 -3.60 14.94
CA PRO A 39 -19.79 -4.59 15.02
C PRO A 39 -20.21 -4.78 16.48
N PRO A 40 -21.48 -5.07 16.74
CA PRO A 40 -22.01 -5.21 18.10
C PRO A 40 -21.17 -6.18 18.92
N LYS A 41 -20.67 -5.71 20.07
CA LYS A 41 -19.77 -6.40 21.00
C LYS A 41 -20.31 -7.69 21.63
N ALA A 42 -21.47 -8.19 21.22
CA ALA A 42 -22.19 -9.23 21.97
C ALA A 42 -21.87 -10.68 21.55
N GLN A 43 -21.35 -10.94 20.36
CA GLN A 43 -20.89 -12.30 19.97
C GLN A 43 -19.78 -12.16 18.94
N GLY A 44 -18.56 -12.64 19.25
CA GLY A 44 -17.43 -12.66 18.32
C GLY A 44 -17.76 -13.43 17.04
N LEU A 45 -17.09 -13.08 15.94
CA LEU A 45 -17.28 -13.75 14.65
C LEU A 45 -16.72 -15.18 14.69
N THR A 46 -17.48 -16.13 14.13
CA THR A 46 -17.08 -17.53 13.97
C THR A 46 -17.52 -18.09 12.61
N GLY A 47 -16.97 -19.19 12.19
CA GLY A 47 -17.38 -19.97 11.01
C GLY A 47 -17.48 -19.12 9.74
N SER A 48 -18.62 -19.22 9.07
CA SER A 48 -18.88 -18.53 7.79
C SER A 48 -18.86 -17.00 7.91
N ARG A 49 -19.28 -16.45 9.04
CA ARG A 49 -19.23 -14.98 9.26
C ARG A 49 -17.79 -14.48 9.37
N LEU A 50 -16.92 -15.17 10.08
CA LEU A 50 -15.50 -14.84 10.17
C LEU A 50 -14.84 -14.94 8.80
N ARG A 51 -15.16 -15.98 8.02
CA ARG A 51 -14.67 -16.16 6.66
C ARG A 51 -15.12 -15.02 5.72
N SER A 52 -16.40 -14.67 5.75
CA SER A 52 -16.93 -13.54 4.95
C SER A 52 -16.26 -12.23 5.31
N TYR A 53 -16.02 -11.97 6.60
CA TYR A 53 -15.29 -10.80 7.05
C TYR A 53 -13.84 -10.80 6.57
N ALA A 54 -13.15 -11.94 6.59
CA ALA A 54 -11.79 -12.06 6.06
C ALA A 54 -11.72 -11.69 4.57
N PHE A 55 -12.66 -12.18 3.76
CA PHE A 55 -12.75 -11.79 2.35
C PHE A 55 -13.04 -10.29 2.17
N ALA A 56 -13.96 -9.73 2.94
CA ALA A 56 -14.24 -8.29 2.90
C ALA A 56 -13.00 -7.44 3.25
N VAL A 57 -12.18 -7.90 4.20
CA VAL A 57 -10.92 -7.24 4.55
C VAL A 57 -9.90 -7.34 3.41
N LEU A 58 -9.72 -8.53 2.81
CA LEU A 58 -8.77 -8.77 1.73
C LEU A 58 -9.16 -8.08 0.40
N THR A 59 -10.45 -7.86 0.17
CA THR A 59 -10.94 -7.11 -1.01
C THR A 59 -10.48 -5.66 -1.00
N ARG A 60 -10.31 -5.06 0.18
CA ARG A 60 -9.90 -3.64 0.30
C ARG A 60 -8.44 -3.40 0.00
N ARG A 61 -7.55 -4.28 0.51
CA ARG A 61 -6.10 -4.24 0.27
C ARG A 61 -5.45 -5.57 0.65
N GLU A 62 -4.24 -5.76 0.19
CA GLU A 62 -3.39 -6.86 0.66
C GLU A 62 -2.94 -6.64 2.13
N TYR A 63 -2.95 -7.72 2.89
CA TYR A 63 -2.48 -7.78 4.27
C TYR A 63 -1.40 -8.86 4.42
N SER A 64 -0.36 -8.61 5.22
CA SER A 64 0.52 -9.71 5.60
C SER A 64 -0.25 -10.72 6.44
N LYS A 65 0.21 -11.97 6.44
CA LYS A 65 -0.36 -13.05 7.26
C LYS A 65 -0.52 -12.61 8.72
N ALA A 66 0.52 -11.98 9.26
CA ALA A 66 0.50 -11.48 10.64
C ALA A 66 -0.51 -10.34 10.85
N GLU A 67 -0.57 -9.36 9.94
CA GLU A 67 -1.56 -8.28 10.02
C GLU A 67 -3.00 -8.81 9.91
N LEU A 68 -3.23 -9.77 9.01
CA LEU A 68 -4.55 -10.36 8.82
C LEU A 68 -5.01 -11.10 10.08
N ILE A 69 -4.13 -11.89 10.70
CA ILE A 69 -4.40 -12.57 11.97
C ILE A 69 -4.81 -11.55 13.04
N GLU A 70 -4.02 -10.50 13.25
CA GLU A 70 -4.33 -9.49 14.27
C GLU A 70 -5.64 -8.74 13.94
N LYS A 71 -5.87 -8.40 12.67
CA LYS A 71 -7.11 -7.73 12.24
C LYS A 71 -8.35 -8.59 12.49
N LEU A 72 -8.30 -9.89 12.17
CA LEU A 72 -9.42 -10.80 12.36
C LEU A 72 -9.63 -11.14 13.85
N ALA A 73 -8.55 -11.29 14.63
CA ALA A 73 -8.60 -11.61 16.04
C ALA A 73 -9.33 -10.55 16.88
N LEU A 74 -9.37 -9.30 16.42
CA LEU A 74 -10.13 -8.24 17.10
C LEU A 74 -11.63 -8.49 17.13
N TYR A 75 -12.15 -9.26 16.18
CA TYR A 75 -13.58 -9.48 16.00
C TYR A 75 -13.98 -10.95 16.17
N ALA A 76 -13.02 -11.87 16.12
CA ALA A 76 -13.26 -13.29 16.25
C ALA A 76 -13.53 -13.71 17.71
N MET A 77 -14.35 -14.73 17.89
CA MET A 77 -14.58 -15.36 19.18
C MET A 77 -13.37 -16.21 19.61
N ASN A 78 -12.72 -16.88 18.66
CA ASN A 78 -11.62 -17.79 18.91
C ASN A 78 -10.43 -17.49 18.02
N ARG A 79 -9.25 -17.26 18.64
CA ARG A 79 -8.00 -17.01 17.93
C ARG A 79 -7.49 -18.22 17.14
N ASP A 80 -7.72 -19.44 17.62
CA ASP A 80 -7.29 -20.64 16.91
C ASP A 80 -8.04 -20.84 15.60
N GLU A 81 -9.32 -20.44 15.56
CA GLU A 81 -10.11 -20.44 14.34
C GLU A 81 -9.56 -19.41 13.32
N VAL A 82 -9.13 -18.23 13.79
CA VAL A 82 -8.47 -17.22 12.95
C VAL A 82 -7.19 -17.77 12.32
N LEU A 83 -6.34 -18.42 13.12
CA LEU A 83 -5.08 -19.00 12.64
C LEU A 83 -5.33 -20.03 11.53
N LYS A 84 -6.28 -20.97 11.76
CA LYS A 84 -6.66 -21.97 10.75
C LYS A 84 -7.21 -21.34 9.48
N LEU A 85 -8.09 -20.36 9.63
CA LEU A 85 -8.68 -19.65 8.49
C LEU A 85 -7.61 -18.92 7.67
N VAL A 86 -6.69 -18.22 8.32
CA VAL A 86 -5.64 -17.47 7.61
C VAL A 86 -4.66 -18.43 6.93
N ASP A 87 -4.35 -19.58 7.52
CA ASP A 87 -3.53 -20.62 6.88
C ASP A 87 -4.22 -21.18 5.63
N GLU A 88 -5.52 -21.43 5.71
CA GLU A 88 -6.31 -21.86 4.56
C GLU A 88 -6.33 -20.81 3.43
N LEU A 89 -6.57 -19.52 3.77
CA LEU A 89 -6.56 -18.42 2.81
C LEU A 89 -5.19 -18.23 2.15
N ALA A 90 -4.10 -18.44 2.90
CA ALA A 90 -2.75 -18.43 2.35
C ALA A 90 -2.51 -19.60 1.40
N THR A 91 -2.93 -20.81 1.76
CA THR A 91 -2.82 -22.02 0.92
C THR A 91 -3.61 -21.87 -0.39
N GLN A 92 -4.77 -21.23 -0.33
CA GLN A 92 -5.62 -20.95 -1.49
C GLN A 92 -5.19 -19.68 -2.27
N ASN A 93 -4.08 -19.06 -1.88
CA ASN A 93 -3.51 -17.86 -2.50
C ASN A 93 -4.41 -16.60 -2.45
N TYR A 94 -5.41 -16.58 -1.56
CA TYR A 94 -6.17 -15.36 -1.28
C TYR A 94 -5.35 -14.36 -0.47
N GLN A 95 -4.48 -14.83 0.43
CA GLN A 95 -3.47 -14.03 1.12
C GLN A 95 -2.08 -14.42 0.63
N SER A 96 -1.16 -13.45 0.48
CA SER A 96 0.23 -13.72 0.09
C SER A 96 1.19 -12.66 0.64
N ASP A 97 2.14 -13.09 1.46
CA ASP A 97 3.21 -12.22 1.94
C ASP A 97 4.15 -11.77 0.82
N GLN A 98 4.29 -12.58 -0.24
CA GLN A 98 5.04 -12.22 -1.44
C GLN A 98 4.43 -10.99 -2.11
N ARG A 99 3.12 -11.01 -2.41
CA ARG A 99 2.42 -9.85 -3.03
C ARG A 99 2.52 -8.60 -2.17
N VAL A 100 2.37 -8.75 -0.85
CA VAL A 100 2.52 -7.62 0.08
C VAL A 100 3.93 -7.04 0.02
N ALA A 101 4.96 -7.90 -0.02
CA ALA A 101 6.35 -7.48 -0.09
C ALA A 101 6.66 -6.71 -1.39
N GLU A 102 6.20 -7.19 -2.54
CA GLU A 102 6.36 -6.56 -3.86
C GLU A 102 5.66 -5.19 -3.93
N ILE A 103 4.40 -5.12 -3.46
CA ILE A 103 3.66 -3.86 -3.39
C ILE A 103 4.38 -2.86 -2.49
N MET A 104 4.88 -3.33 -1.34
CA MET A 104 5.62 -2.49 -0.40
C MET A 104 6.94 -2.01 -1.01
N LEU A 105 7.72 -2.88 -1.65
CA LEU A 105 8.95 -2.52 -2.35
C LEU A 105 8.68 -1.38 -3.35
N SER A 106 7.72 -1.58 -4.25
CA SER A 106 7.35 -0.60 -5.28
C SER A 106 6.90 0.74 -4.67
N SER A 107 6.08 0.68 -3.63
CA SER A 107 5.59 1.87 -2.93
C SER A 107 6.72 2.64 -2.23
N GLN A 108 7.61 1.93 -1.52
CA GLN A 108 8.72 2.55 -0.79
C GLN A 108 9.78 3.12 -1.75
N LYS A 109 10.07 2.45 -2.88
CA LYS A 109 10.93 2.98 -3.95
C LYS A 109 10.41 4.31 -4.48
N ARG A 110 9.11 4.40 -4.82
CA ARG A 110 8.48 5.66 -5.26
C ARG A 110 8.59 6.79 -4.22
N LYS A 111 8.58 6.43 -2.92
CA LYS A 111 8.78 7.38 -1.81
C LYS A 111 10.25 7.74 -1.56
N GLY A 112 11.18 7.26 -2.39
CA GLY A 112 12.62 7.51 -2.26
C GLY A 112 13.22 6.87 -1.02
N LYS A 113 12.78 5.67 -0.65
CA LYS A 113 13.36 4.89 0.44
C LYS A 113 14.40 3.91 -0.11
N GLY A 114 15.53 3.82 0.56
CA GLY A 114 16.58 2.86 0.26
C GLY A 114 16.32 1.47 0.85
N PRO A 115 17.19 0.49 0.52
CA PRO A 115 16.98 -0.93 0.84
C PRO A 115 16.83 -1.20 2.34
N ASN A 116 17.58 -0.52 3.19
CA ASN A 116 17.52 -0.74 4.64
C ASN A 116 16.18 -0.29 5.24
N ARG A 117 15.58 0.79 4.74
CA ARG A 117 14.24 1.23 5.16
C ARG A 117 13.15 0.30 4.67
N ILE A 118 13.32 -0.29 3.48
CA ILE A 118 12.37 -1.27 2.93
C ILE A 118 12.41 -2.55 3.78
N LYS A 119 13.61 -3.08 4.05
CA LYS A 119 13.77 -4.25 4.94
C LYS A 119 13.16 -4.00 6.32
N LEU A 120 13.37 -2.81 6.90
CA LEU A 120 12.78 -2.44 8.19
C LEU A 120 11.24 -2.38 8.12
N ALA A 121 10.67 -1.84 7.04
CA ALA A 121 9.24 -1.79 6.84
C ALA A 121 8.61 -3.18 6.67
N LEU A 122 9.27 -4.11 5.96
CA LEU A 122 8.85 -5.51 5.87
C LEU A 122 8.88 -6.19 7.24
N LYS A 123 9.98 -6.00 7.99
CA LYS A 123 10.11 -6.54 9.35
C LYS A 123 8.99 -6.07 10.28
N SER A 124 8.56 -4.81 10.17
CA SER A 124 7.45 -4.29 10.98
C SER A 124 6.11 -4.97 10.68
N LYS A 125 5.96 -5.54 9.48
CA LYS A 125 4.79 -6.35 9.06
C LYS A 125 4.99 -7.86 9.25
N LYS A 126 6.09 -8.26 9.90
CA LYS A 126 6.50 -9.65 10.10
C LYS A 126 6.65 -10.42 8.77
N ILE A 127 7.09 -9.73 7.72
CA ILE A 127 7.39 -10.31 6.41
C ILE A 127 8.90 -10.52 6.30
N ASP A 128 9.31 -11.68 5.81
CA ASP A 128 10.71 -11.97 5.54
C ASP A 128 11.18 -11.20 4.28
N SER A 129 12.28 -10.48 4.39
CA SER A 129 12.87 -9.75 3.28
C SER A 129 13.49 -10.65 2.20
N SER A 130 13.68 -11.94 2.48
CA SER A 130 14.12 -12.93 1.49
C SER A 130 13.15 -13.06 0.32
N LEU A 131 11.86 -12.79 0.55
CA LEU A 131 10.81 -12.83 -0.47
C LEU A 131 11.05 -11.87 -1.65
N ILE A 132 11.78 -10.77 -1.43
CA ILE A 132 12.09 -9.77 -2.45
C ILE A 132 13.60 -9.57 -2.61
N GLN A 133 14.41 -10.59 -2.30
CA GLN A 133 15.86 -10.47 -2.30
C GLN A 133 16.42 -10.21 -3.70
N GLU A 134 15.85 -10.85 -4.72
CA GLU A 134 16.29 -10.69 -6.10
C GLU A 134 15.97 -9.28 -6.61
N GLU A 135 14.76 -8.79 -6.38
CA GLU A 135 14.34 -7.44 -6.77
C GLU A 135 15.16 -6.36 -6.05
N LEU A 136 15.56 -6.63 -4.79
CA LEU A 136 16.46 -5.74 -4.06
C LEU A 136 17.85 -5.71 -4.68
N LYS A 137 18.37 -6.85 -5.20
CA LYS A 137 19.67 -6.93 -5.87
C LYS A 137 19.63 -6.29 -7.27
N GLU A 138 18.58 -6.52 -8.04
CA GLU A 138 18.41 -5.99 -9.39
C GLU A 138 18.21 -4.47 -9.42
N THR A 139 17.78 -3.89 -8.30
CA THR A 139 17.53 -2.45 -8.21
C THR A 139 18.84 -1.67 -8.16
N ASP A 140 19.05 -0.73 -9.09
CA ASP A 140 20.17 0.22 -9.02
C ASP A 140 19.94 1.27 -7.92
N TRP A 141 20.44 0.97 -6.74
CA TRP A 141 20.35 1.85 -5.58
C TRP A 141 21.29 3.05 -5.67
N ASN A 142 22.35 2.98 -6.49
CA ASN A 142 23.24 4.12 -6.70
C ASN A 142 22.51 5.21 -7.49
N GLU A 143 21.83 4.81 -8.57
CA GLU A 143 21.03 5.72 -9.38
C GLU A 143 19.87 6.32 -8.57
N GLN A 144 19.16 5.51 -7.77
CA GLN A 144 18.07 6.01 -6.94
C GLN A 144 18.55 7.00 -5.85
N ALA A 145 19.71 6.75 -5.23
CA ALA A 145 20.30 7.66 -4.27
C ALA A 145 20.71 8.98 -4.95
N TYR A 146 21.30 8.89 -6.15
CA TYR A 146 21.68 10.04 -6.94
C TYR A 146 20.48 10.90 -7.34
N GLN A 147 19.44 10.31 -7.92
CA GLN A 147 18.22 11.02 -8.30
C GLN A 147 17.57 11.72 -7.10
N LEU A 148 17.55 11.06 -5.95
CA LEU A 148 17.02 11.64 -4.73
C LEU A 148 17.88 12.80 -4.22
N LYS A 149 19.22 12.69 -4.30
CA LYS A 149 20.18 13.76 -3.98
C LYS A 149 19.94 14.95 -4.89
N VAL A 150 19.87 14.73 -6.20
CA VAL A 150 19.65 15.77 -7.20
C VAL A 150 18.34 16.50 -6.95
N LYS A 151 17.25 15.76 -6.73
CA LYS A 151 15.93 16.34 -6.44
C LYS A 151 15.93 17.23 -5.19
N LYS A 152 16.74 16.90 -4.18
CA LYS A 152 16.76 17.62 -2.89
C LYS A 152 17.79 18.72 -2.81
N PHE A 153 18.98 18.55 -3.42
CA PHE A 153 20.15 19.38 -3.23
C PHE A 153 20.75 19.93 -4.53
N GLY A 154 20.22 19.50 -5.68
CA GLY A 154 20.73 19.90 -6.99
C GLY A 154 21.85 18.99 -7.52
N LEU A 155 22.29 19.30 -8.76
CA LEU A 155 23.31 18.52 -9.48
C LEU A 155 24.72 18.70 -8.92
N ALA A 156 25.04 19.92 -8.46
CA ALA A 156 26.38 20.27 -8.05
C ALA A 156 26.97 19.34 -6.99
N VAL A 157 28.24 19.00 -7.15
CA VAL A 157 29.02 18.30 -6.12
C VAL A 157 29.40 19.33 -5.05
N GLU A 158 28.91 19.09 -3.85
CA GLU A 158 29.16 19.97 -2.72
C GLU A 158 30.62 19.89 -2.26
N LYS A 159 31.25 21.04 -2.01
CA LYS A 159 32.64 21.12 -1.52
C LYS A 159 32.73 21.32 -0.01
N GLU A 160 31.75 22.01 0.56
CA GLU A 160 31.69 22.30 1.98
C GLU A 160 31.40 21.04 2.80
N ALA A 161 32.24 20.74 3.78
CA ALA A 161 32.12 19.54 4.62
C ALA A 161 30.80 19.45 5.39
N ARG A 162 30.28 20.59 5.87
CA ARG A 162 29.01 20.67 6.60
C ARG A 162 27.81 20.31 5.71
N LEU A 163 27.82 20.81 4.47
CA LEU A 163 26.75 20.52 3.50
C LEU A 163 26.83 19.10 2.98
N LYS A 164 28.02 18.56 2.72
CA LYS A 164 28.24 17.14 2.46
C LYS A 164 27.67 16.25 3.56
N ALA A 165 28.00 16.55 4.81
CA ALA A 165 27.48 15.81 5.96
C ALA A 165 25.94 15.85 6.03
N LYS A 166 25.31 16.96 5.63
CA LYS A 166 23.85 17.08 5.54
C LYS A 166 23.26 16.16 4.46
N GLN A 167 23.89 16.06 3.29
CA GLN A 167 23.47 15.16 2.21
C GLN A 167 23.61 13.69 2.64
N ILE A 168 24.74 13.31 3.26
CA ILE A 168 24.99 11.96 3.77
C ILE A 168 23.90 11.59 4.78
N ARG A 169 23.66 12.40 5.81
CA ARG A 169 22.64 12.13 6.83
C ARG A 169 21.23 11.98 6.22
N PHE A 170 20.91 12.81 5.23
CA PHE A 170 19.63 12.71 4.56
C PHE A 170 19.45 11.35 3.86
N LEU A 171 20.45 10.89 3.08
CA LEU A 171 20.38 9.62 2.37
C LEU A 171 20.46 8.43 3.32
N MET A 172 21.26 8.50 4.39
CA MET A 172 21.27 7.50 5.47
C MET A 172 19.90 7.36 6.13
N TYR A 173 19.25 8.48 6.48
CA TYR A 173 17.90 8.46 7.05
C TYR A 173 16.88 7.84 6.09
N ARG A 174 17.06 7.99 4.79
CA ARG A 174 16.27 7.33 3.76
C ARG A 174 16.55 5.84 3.65
N GLY A 175 17.65 5.35 4.22
CA GLY A 175 18.01 3.93 4.29
C GLY A 175 18.86 3.45 3.14
N PHE A 176 19.58 4.34 2.47
CA PHE A 176 20.61 3.96 1.49
C PHE A 176 21.88 3.47 2.19
N GLU A 177 22.63 2.60 1.53
CA GLU A 177 23.91 2.12 2.00
C GLU A 177 25.00 3.14 1.73
N MET A 178 26.10 3.10 2.51
CA MET A 178 27.16 4.12 2.46
C MET A 178 27.80 4.21 1.07
N ASP A 179 28.00 3.09 0.40
CA ASP A 179 28.60 3.06 -0.94
C ASP A 179 27.73 3.81 -1.97
N ALA A 180 26.42 3.58 -1.93
CA ALA A 180 25.47 4.27 -2.79
C ALA A 180 25.42 5.77 -2.46
N ILE A 181 25.51 6.13 -1.17
CA ILE A 181 25.53 7.52 -0.71
C ILE A 181 26.77 8.24 -1.21
N ILE A 182 27.97 7.64 -1.04
CA ILE A 182 29.22 8.24 -1.48
C ILE A 182 29.21 8.46 -2.99
N LYS A 183 28.81 7.43 -3.77
CA LYS A 183 28.67 7.57 -5.22
C LYS A 183 27.69 8.69 -5.59
N ALA A 184 26.55 8.77 -4.92
CA ALA A 184 25.53 9.78 -5.21
C ALA A 184 25.99 11.22 -4.95
N ILE A 185 26.78 11.47 -3.89
CA ILE A 185 27.26 12.82 -3.54
C ILE A 185 28.52 13.26 -4.28
N THR A 186 29.30 12.29 -4.83
CA THR A 186 30.56 12.57 -5.55
C THR A 186 30.39 12.57 -7.06
N ARG A 187 29.31 11.99 -7.60
CA ARG A 187 29.03 11.90 -9.03
C ARG A 187 28.89 13.28 -9.66
N LYS A 188 29.65 13.51 -10.72
CA LYS A 188 29.59 14.74 -11.53
C LYS A 188 28.58 14.59 -12.68
N GLU A 189 28.11 15.72 -13.20
CA GLU A 189 27.14 15.78 -14.30
C GLU A 189 27.65 15.10 -15.59
N ASN A 190 28.98 15.07 -15.80
CA ASN A 190 29.63 14.50 -16.99
C ASN A 190 30.01 13.00 -16.84
N ASP A 191 29.59 12.32 -15.79
CA ASP A 191 29.88 10.91 -15.57
C ASP A 191 28.81 9.97 -16.21
N PHE A 192 28.23 10.40 -17.35
CA PHE A 192 27.31 9.63 -18.18
C PHE A 192 28.01 8.98 -19.36
#